data_7b9077a2101fe5b070a97617907d73a9
#
_entry.id   7b9077a2101fe5b070a97617907d73a9
#
_cell.length_a   1.000
_cell.length_b   1.000
_cell.length_c   1.000
_cell.angle_alpha   90.00
_cell.angle_beta   90.00
_cell.angle_gamma   90.00
#
_symmetry.space_group_name_H-M   'P 1'
#
loop_
_entity.id
_entity.type
_entity.pdbx_description
1 polymer ?
#
loop_
_entity_poly.entity_id
_entity_poly.type
_entity_poly.pdbx_seq_one_letter_code
_entity_poly.pdbx_strand_id
1 'polypeptide(L)'
;MRKLFFGLLALILAGCASKSSDMQPQAEEPAMPKLASLPDLGPAPELTNTTWLNVDSPLRLADLRGKVVIVEMWTFGCINCQHVMPSLKDWHAKYHDQGLVIIGNHYPEFDYEADLENLKDAVARNEIGYAVAQDNDGKTWRAYGNHYWPTLYLIDKQGHIRYVHIGEGRYQETEENIEALLAEVYE
;
A
#
# COMPACT_ATOMS: atom_id res chain seq x y z
N MET A 1 -61.14 84.21 6.45
CA MET A 1 -60.70 82.96 7.07
C MET A 1 -59.72 82.27 6.10
N ARG A 2 -58.47 82.41 6.36
CA ARG A 2 -57.31 81.94 5.52
C ARG A 2 -56.96 80.48 5.80
N LYS A 3 -57.03 79.59 4.79
CA LYS A 3 -56.55 78.25 4.89
C LYS A 3 -55.17 78.24 4.29
N LEU A 4 -54.16 77.97 5.15
CA LEU A 4 -52.76 77.64 4.75
C LEU A 4 -52.68 76.21 4.29
N PHE A 5 -52.15 76.01 3.08
CA PHE A 5 -51.71 74.71 2.56
C PHE A 5 -50.23 74.54 2.86
N PHE A 6 -49.92 73.53 3.64
CA PHE A 6 -48.50 73.06 3.84
C PHE A 6 -48.23 71.97 2.83
N GLY A 7 -47.33 72.27 1.93
CA GLY A 7 -46.81 71.25 1.00
C GLY A 7 -45.79 70.40 1.64
N LEU A 8 -45.95 69.10 1.62
CA LEU A 8 -44.99 68.09 2.12
C LEU A 8 -44.08 67.68 0.98
N LEU A 9 -42.82 68.08 1.07
CA LEU A 9 -41.81 67.68 0.10
C LEU A 9 -41.23 66.29 0.54
N ALA A 10 -41.52 65.22 -0.22
CA ALA A 10 -41.00 63.88 0.01
C ALA A 10 -39.60 63.76 -0.61
N LEU A 11 -38.62 63.69 0.21
CA LEU A 11 -37.20 63.27 -0.18
C LEU A 11 -37.21 61.80 -0.45
N ILE A 12 -36.97 61.38 -1.68
CA ILE A 12 -36.66 59.98 -2.05
C ILE A 12 -35.16 59.77 -1.85
N LEU A 13 -34.78 59.07 -0.79
CA LEU A 13 -33.43 58.56 -0.58
C LEU A 13 -33.27 57.26 -1.36
N ALA A 14 -32.51 57.34 -2.49
CA ALA A 14 -32.09 56.15 -3.23
C ALA A 14 -30.99 55.42 -2.39
N GLY A 15 -31.39 54.35 -1.71
CA GLY A 15 -30.47 53.45 -1.04
C GLY A 15 -29.75 52.58 -2.05
N CYS A 16 -28.44 52.80 -2.24
CA CYS A 16 -27.55 51.83 -2.90
C CYS A 16 -27.41 50.58 -2.01
N ALA A 17 -28.13 49.52 -2.35
CA ALA A 17 -27.89 48.20 -1.75
C ALA A 17 -26.61 47.59 -2.39
N SER A 18 -25.50 47.71 -1.68
CA SER A 18 -24.30 46.95 -1.97
C SER A 18 -24.60 45.47 -1.69
N LYS A 19 -24.66 44.63 -2.73
CA LYS A 19 -24.60 43.18 -2.62
C LYS A 19 -23.24 42.82 -2.06
N SER A 20 -23.16 42.52 -0.77
CA SER A 20 -22.07 41.75 -0.21
C SER A 20 -22.16 40.34 -0.79
N SER A 21 -21.23 40.02 -1.68
CA SER A 21 -21.01 38.65 -2.09
C SER A 21 -20.46 37.91 -0.89
N ASP A 22 -21.29 37.10 -0.24
CA ASP A 22 -20.83 36.08 0.74
C ASP A 22 -19.95 35.09 -0.03
N MET A 23 -18.66 35.37 0.02
CA MET A 23 -17.65 34.42 -0.42
C MET A 23 -17.53 33.37 0.72
N GLN A 24 -18.34 32.31 0.60
CA GLN A 24 -18.13 31.11 1.41
C GLN A 24 -16.69 30.62 1.18
N PRO A 25 -15.92 30.37 2.25
CA PRO A 25 -14.63 29.67 2.09
C PRO A 25 -14.94 28.31 1.49
N GLN A 26 -14.53 28.09 0.24
CA GLN A 26 -14.44 26.74 -0.31
C GLN A 26 -13.43 26.03 0.58
N ALA A 27 -13.90 24.98 1.29
CA ALA A 27 -12.99 24.05 1.93
C ALA A 27 -12.09 23.50 0.79
N GLU A 28 -10.83 23.88 0.80
CA GLU A 28 -9.82 23.23 -0.03
C GLU A 28 -9.87 21.74 0.36
N GLU A 29 -10.40 20.91 -0.53
CA GLU A 29 -10.13 19.47 -0.45
C GLU A 29 -8.61 19.31 -0.32
N PRO A 30 -8.13 18.52 0.65
CA PRO A 30 -6.71 18.27 0.76
C PRO A 30 -6.25 17.74 -0.60
N ALA A 31 -5.38 18.52 -1.26
CA ALA A 31 -4.78 18.13 -2.52
C ALA A 31 -4.10 16.77 -2.27
N MET A 32 -4.68 15.71 -2.83
CA MET A 32 -4.02 14.41 -2.84
C MET A 32 -2.60 14.62 -3.38
N PRO A 33 -1.57 14.17 -2.69
CA PRO A 33 -0.21 14.29 -3.20
C PRO A 33 -0.23 13.71 -4.61
N LYS A 34 0.28 14.48 -5.57
CA LYS A 34 0.40 14.03 -6.97
C LYS A 34 1.41 12.89 -6.95
N LEU A 35 0.88 11.66 -6.79
CA LEU A 35 1.70 10.46 -6.80
C LEU A 35 2.46 10.45 -8.12
N ALA A 36 3.78 10.61 -8.04
CA ALA A 36 4.63 10.32 -9.18
C ALA A 36 4.35 8.87 -9.55
N SER A 37 3.92 8.61 -10.79
CA SER A 37 3.66 7.25 -11.24
C SER A 37 4.92 6.41 -11.01
N LEU A 38 4.82 5.37 -10.19
CA LEU A 38 5.92 4.45 -9.97
C LEU A 38 6.36 3.83 -11.31
N PRO A 39 7.65 3.58 -11.52
CA PRO A 39 8.13 2.96 -12.75
C PRO A 39 7.48 1.59 -12.95
N ASP A 40 7.27 1.20 -14.20
CA ASP A 40 6.93 -0.18 -14.56
C ASP A 40 8.24 -0.95 -14.80
N LEU A 41 8.54 -1.89 -13.90
CA LEU A 41 9.74 -2.73 -13.97
C LEU A 41 9.48 -4.06 -14.68
N GLY A 42 8.28 -4.23 -15.25
CA GLY A 42 7.85 -5.40 -15.97
C GLY A 42 7.03 -6.39 -15.15
N PRO A 43 6.53 -7.45 -15.79
CA PRO A 43 5.66 -8.43 -15.14
C PRO A 43 6.41 -9.19 -14.05
N ALA A 44 5.77 -9.34 -12.88
CA ALA A 44 6.30 -10.15 -11.80
C ALA A 44 6.31 -11.63 -12.19
N PRO A 45 7.41 -12.36 -11.92
CA PRO A 45 7.45 -13.81 -12.12
C PRO A 45 6.40 -14.49 -11.23
N GLU A 46 5.76 -15.54 -11.77
CA GLU A 46 4.75 -16.30 -11.06
C GLU A 46 5.34 -17.10 -9.87
N LEU A 47 4.56 -17.25 -8.81
CA LEU A 47 4.92 -18.06 -7.66
C LEU A 47 4.63 -19.53 -7.94
N THR A 48 5.67 -20.37 -7.80
CA THR A 48 5.57 -21.82 -8.10
C THR A 48 5.67 -22.70 -6.85
N ASN A 49 5.68 -22.07 -5.68
CA ASN A 49 5.78 -22.75 -4.39
C ASN A 49 4.60 -23.71 -4.16
N THR A 50 4.88 -24.84 -3.54
CA THR A 50 3.87 -25.88 -3.24
C THR A 50 3.56 -25.98 -1.75
N THR A 51 4.47 -25.55 -0.89
CA THR A 51 4.30 -25.56 0.57
C THR A 51 4.00 -24.15 1.06
N TRP A 52 2.87 -23.99 1.74
CA TRP A 52 2.37 -22.70 2.20
C TRP A 52 1.89 -22.79 3.64
N LEU A 53 1.99 -21.66 4.36
CA LEU A 53 1.45 -21.44 5.71
C LEU A 53 0.51 -20.24 5.69
N ASN A 54 -0.41 -20.19 6.62
CA ASN A 54 -1.42 -19.14 6.82
C ASN A 54 -2.39 -18.92 5.64
N VAL A 55 -2.49 -19.90 4.74
CA VAL A 55 -3.48 -19.93 3.65
C VAL A 55 -3.96 -21.36 3.42
N ASP A 56 -5.20 -21.52 2.94
CA ASP A 56 -5.80 -22.82 2.69
C ASP A 56 -5.30 -23.50 1.41
N SER A 57 -4.77 -22.70 0.49
CA SER A 57 -4.26 -23.19 -0.80
C SER A 57 -3.12 -22.31 -1.32
N PRO A 58 -2.25 -22.84 -2.18
CA PRO A 58 -1.19 -22.06 -2.80
C PRO A 58 -1.72 -20.82 -3.54
N LEU A 59 -1.11 -19.66 -3.28
CA LEU A 59 -1.45 -18.43 -3.98
C LEU A 59 -0.73 -18.38 -5.34
N ARG A 60 -1.39 -17.74 -6.31
CA ARG A 60 -0.84 -17.43 -7.63
C ARG A 60 -1.04 -15.95 -7.92
N LEU A 61 -0.01 -15.27 -8.45
CA LEU A 61 -0.14 -13.86 -8.83
C LEU A 61 -1.21 -13.65 -9.90
N ALA A 62 -1.44 -14.64 -10.76
CA ALA A 62 -2.51 -14.61 -11.75
C ALA A 62 -3.90 -14.47 -11.10
N ASP A 63 -4.11 -15.08 -9.94
CA ASP A 63 -5.38 -15.07 -9.20
C ASP A 63 -5.52 -13.82 -8.30
N LEU A 64 -4.44 -13.06 -8.14
CA LEU A 64 -4.38 -11.85 -7.33
C LEU A 64 -4.51 -10.56 -8.15
N ARG A 65 -4.94 -10.64 -9.42
CA ARG A 65 -5.21 -9.44 -10.22
C ARG A 65 -6.28 -8.56 -9.54
N GLY A 66 -6.06 -7.25 -9.58
CA GLY A 66 -6.87 -6.30 -8.82
C GLY A 66 -6.41 -6.08 -7.36
N LYS A 67 -5.41 -6.83 -6.91
CA LYS A 67 -4.76 -6.65 -5.60
C LYS A 67 -3.37 -6.07 -5.75
N VAL A 68 -2.95 -5.28 -4.77
CA VAL A 68 -1.54 -4.90 -4.61
C VAL A 68 -0.84 -6.02 -3.84
N VAL A 69 0.31 -6.48 -4.31
CA VAL A 69 1.00 -7.62 -3.70
C VAL A 69 2.41 -7.21 -3.27
N ILE A 70 2.79 -7.56 -2.05
CA ILE A 70 4.18 -7.58 -1.61
C ILE A 70 4.67 -9.01 -1.67
N VAL A 71 5.77 -9.27 -2.38
CA VAL A 71 6.55 -10.48 -2.23
C VAL A 71 7.84 -10.13 -1.52
N GLU A 72 7.99 -10.63 -0.30
CA GLU A 72 9.21 -10.48 0.50
C GLU A 72 10.06 -11.73 0.38
N MET A 73 11.31 -11.59 -0.03
CA MET A 73 12.33 -12.63 0.03
C MET A 73 12.98 -12.60 1.41
N TRP A 74 12.76 -13.64 2.22
CA TRP A 74 13.21 -13.67 3.61
C TRP A 74 13.67 -15.04 4.07
N THR A 75 14.32 -15.08 5.21
CA THR A 75 14.52 -16.29 6.01
C THR A 75 14.46 -15.96 7.49
N PHE A 76 14.05 -16.91 8.32
CA PHE A 76 13.83 -16.63 9.75
C PHE A 76 15.11 -16.43 10.56
N GLY A 77 16.28 -16.91 10.07
CA GLY A 77 17.58 -16.69 10.71
C GLY A 77 18.21 -15.33 10.40
N CYS A 78 17.70 -14.61 9.40
CA CYS A 78 18.25 -13.33 8.98
C CYS A 78 17.81 -12.19 9.91
N ILE A 79 18.77 -11.52 10.56
CA ILE A 79 18.48 -10.44 11.52
C ILE A 79 17.81 -9.25 10.85
N ASN A 80 18.22 -8.86 9.63
CA ASN A 80 17.63 -7.74 8.91
C ASN A 80 16.17 -8.04 8.50
N CYS A 81 15.83 -9.32 8.20
CA CYS A 81 14.46 -9.75 7.96
C CYS A 81 13.60 -9.58 9.22
N GLN A 82 14.16 -9.93 10.39
CA GLN A 82 13.46 -9.73 11.67
C GLN A 82 13.18 -8.25 11.94
N HIS A 83 14.06 -7.33 11.52
CA HIS A 83 13.85 -5.88 11.65
C HIS A 83 12.76 -5.33 10.72
N VAL A 84 12.55 -5.94 9.55
CA VAL A 84 11.49 -5.54 8.59
C VAL A 84 10.12 -6.06 9.00
N MET A 85 10.06 -7.19 9.67
CA MET A 85 8.83 -7.93 9.99
C MET A 85 7.76 -7.09 10.73
N PRO A 86 8.08 -6.23 11.71
CA PRO A 86 7.08 -5.36 12.34
C PRO A 86 6.33 -4.50 11.33
N SER A 87 7.05 -3.89 10.37
CA SER A 87 6.42 -3.06 9.33
C SER A 87 5.52 -3.88 8.40
N LEU A 88 5.93 -5.09 8.02
CA LEU A 88 5.08 -5.99 7.22
C LEU A 88 3.80 -6.37 7.96
N LYS A 89 3.88 -6.67 9.26
CA LYS A 89 2.71 -6.96 10.10
C LYS A 89 1.78 -5.75 10.20
N ASP A 90 2.33 -4.56 10.39
CA ASP A 90 1.57 -3.30 10.46
C ASP A 90 0.87 -3.00 9.13
N TRP A 91 1.56 -3.12 8.00
CA TRP A 91 0.98 -2.93 6.67
C TRP A 91 -0.08 -3.99 6.36
N HIS A 92 0.15 -5.24 6.76
CA HIS A 92 -0.87 -6.28 6.62
C HIS A 92 -2.13 -5.92 7.40
N ALA A 93 -2.00 -5.54 8.67
CA ALA A 93 -3.13 -5.15 9.50
C ALA A 93 -3.88 -3.92 8.95
N LYS A 94 -3.14 -2.93 8.43
CA LYS A 94 -3.69 -1.65 7.95
C LYS A 94 -4.37 -1.76 6.58
N TYR A 95 -3.80 -2.54 5.66
CA TYR A 95 -4.16 -2.49 4.25
C TYR A 95 -4.77 -3.78 3.68
N HIS A 96 -4.78 -4.88 4.43
CA HIS A 96 -5.35 -6.15 3.98
C HIS A 96 -6.78 -5.99 3.46
N ASP A 97 -7.67 -5.33 4.21
CA ASP A 97 -9.06 -5.09 3.80
C ASP A 97 -9.19 -4.10 2.64
N GLN A 98 -8.13 -3.34 2.34
CA GLN A 98 -8.06 -2.41 1.23
C GLN A 98 -7.49 -3.05 -0.05
N GLY A 99 -7.10 -4.32 0.03
CA GLY A 99 -6.64 -5.09 -1.11
C GLY A 99 -5.12 -5.30 -1.20
N LEU A 100 -4.38 -5.08 -0.10
CA LEU A 100 -2.98 -5.50 0.00
C LEU A 100 -2.89 -6.99 0.35
N VAL A 101 -2.05 -7.72 -0.36
CA VAL A 101 -1.66 -9.10 -0.04
C VAL A 101 -0.16 -9.13 0.21
N ILE A 102 0.25 -9.67 1.36
CA ILE A 102 1.68 -9.88 1.67
C ILE A 102 1.99 -11.36 1.60
N ILE A 103 3.09 -11.71 0.93
CA ILE A 103 3.60 -13.06 0.75
C ILE A 103 5.06 -13.07 1.15
N GLY A 104 5.39 -13.74 2.24
CA GLY A 104 6.77 -14.02 2.63
C GLY A 104 7.27 -15.26 1.90
N ASN A 105 8.12 -15.10 0.87
CA ASN A 105 8.81 -16.20 0.20
C ASN A 105 10.05 -16.57 1.00
N HIS A 106 9.96 -17.65 1.76
CA HIS A 106 11.05 -18.13 2.61
C HIS A 106 12.02 -18.99 1.81
N TYR A 107 13.20 -18.46 1.54
CA TYR A 107 14.32 -19.19 0.96
C TYR A 107 15.42 -19.37 2.00
N PRO A 108 15.77 -20.62 2.38
CA PRO A 108 16.73 -20.90 3.46
C PRO A 108 18.15 -20.47 3.11
N GLU A 109 18.85 -19.87 4.08
CA GLU A 109 20.29 -19.61 4.02
C GLU A 109 21.08 -20.81 4.58
N PHE A 110 20.52 -21.46 5.62
CA PHE A 110 21.12 -22.59 6.31
C PHE A 110 20.21 -23.81 6.27
N ASP A 111 20.81 -25.03 6.35
CA ASP A 111 20.07 -26.30 6.24
C ASP A 111 18.91 -26.42 7.24
N TYR A 112 19.08 -25.95 8.48
CA TYR A 112 18.02 -26.01 9.51
C TYR A 112 16.82 -25.15 9.18
N GLU A 113 16.96 -24.15 8.32
CA GLU A 113 15.87 -23.28 7.88
C GLU A 113 15.01 -23.96 6.82
N ALA A 114 15.52 -24.97 6.13
CA ALA A 114 14.77 -25.75 5.15
C ALA A 114 13.73 -26.69 5.81
N ASP A 115 13.85 -26.95 7.10
CA ASP A 115 12.91 -27.78 7.84
C ASP A 115 11.57 -27.06 8.03
N LEU A 116 10.47 -27.73 7.62
CA LEU A 116 9.13 -27.12 7.65
C LEU A 116 8.65 -26.86 9.09
N GLU A 117 8.97 -27.70 10.05
CA GLU A 117 8.54 -27.51 11.44
C GLU A 117 9.28 -26.31 12.06
N ASN A 118 10.58 -26.15 11.74
CA ASN A 118 11.33 -24.97 12.16
C ASN A 118 10.75 -23.68 11.55
N LEU A 119 10.30 -23.71 10.28
CA LEU A 119 9.62 -22.57 9.65
C LEU A 119 8.28 -22.27 10.31
N LYS A 120 7.45 -23.31 10.60
CA LYS A 120 6.18 -23.15 11.33
C LYS A 120 6.39 -22.53 12.70
N ASP A 121 7.38 -23.01 13.43
CA ASP A 121 7.73 -22.47 14.74
C ASP A 121 8.19 -21.00 14.65
N ALA A 122 8.96 -20.66 13.62
CA ALA A 122 9.39 -19.28 13.40
C ALA A 122 8.21 -18.36 13.06
N VAL A 123 7.30 -18.80 12.19
CA VAL A 123 6.07 -18.08 11.84
C VAL A 123 5.21 -17.84 13.08
N ALA A 124 5.03 -18.87 13.91
CA ALA A 124 4.25 -18.77 15.15
C ALA A 124 4.91 -17.83 16.19
N ARG A 125 6.23 -18.00 16.45
CA ARG A 125 6.96 -17.16 17.43
C ARG A 125 6.97 -15.68 17.04
N ASN A 126 6.99 -15.38 15.75
CA ASN A 126 6.99 -14.01 15.25
C ASN A 126 5.57 -13.47 14.98
N GLU A 127 4.54 -14.29 15.26
CA GLU A 127 3.12 -13.92 15.05
C GLU A 127 2.86 -13.41 13.63
N ILE A 128 3.43 -14.10 12.62
CA ILE A 128 3.21 -13.77 11.21
C ILE A 128 1.83 -14.23 10.81
N GLY A 129 0.95 -13.26 10.46
CA GLY A 129 -0.43 -13.54 10.04
C GLY A 129 -0.64 -13.54 8.53
N TYR A 130 0.30 -13.04 7.75
CA TYR A 130 0.24 -13.04 6.28
C TYR A 130 0.73 -14.38 5.70
N ALA A 131 0.46 -14.59 4.40
CA ALA A 131 0.82 -15.80 3.68
C ALA A 131 2.34 -16.03 3.67
N VAL A 132 2.78 -17.28 3.91
CA VAL A 132 4.19 -17.66 3.81
C VAL A 132 4.33 -18.84 2.87
N ALA A 133 5.22 -18.72 1.88
CA ALA A 133 5.59 -19.75 0.93
C ALA A 133 6.99 -20.27 1.24
N GLN A 134 7.17 -21.59 1.32
CA GLN A 134 8.49 -22.20 1.43
C GLN A 134 9.11 -22.42 0.03
N ASP A 135 10.33 -21.95 -0.18
CA ASP A 135 11.06 -21.98 -1.46
C ASP A 135 12.39 -22.75 -1.36
N ASN A 136 12.38 -23.94 -0.76
CA ASN A 136 13.58 -24.72 -0.50
C ASN A 136 14.40 -25.04 -1.75
N ASP A 137 13.77 -25.15 -2.91
CA ASP A 137 14.45 -25.36 -4.19
C ASP A 137 14.86 -24.04 -4.87
N GLY A 138 14.55 -22.89 -4.28
CA GLY A 138 14.95 -21.57 -4.75
C GLY A 138 14.37 -21.19 -6.12
N LYS A 139 13.25 -21.79 -6.54
CA LYS A 139 12.67 -21.48 -7.86
C LYS A 139 12.14 -20.07 -7.92
N THR A 140 11.35 -19.67 -6.93
CA THR A 140 10.83 -18.31 -6.85
C THR A 140 11.96 -17.31 -6.65
N TRP A 141 12.89 -17.58 -5.74
CA TRP A 141 14.08 -16.77 -5.53
C TRP A 141 14.83 -16.46 -6.85
N ARG A 142 15.13 -17.51 -7.64
CA ARG A 142 15.83 -17.33 -8.91
C ARG A 142 15.00 -16.68 -9.98
N ALA A 143 13.68 -16.93 -10.03
CA ALA A 143 12.79 -16.31 -11.00
C ALA A 143 12.75 -14.78 -10.83
N TYR A 144 12.82 -14.29 -9.59
CA TYR A 144 12.93 -12.86 -9.28
C TYR A 144 14.35 -12.31 -9.44
N GLY A 145 15.34 -13.13 -9.82
CA GLY A 145 16.75 -12.71 -9.87
C GLY A 145 17.25 -12.21 -8.52
N ASN A 146 16.69 -12.72 -7.42
CA ASN A 146 17.02 -12.22 -6.09
C ASN A 146 18.41 -12.70 -5.61
N HIS A 147 19.09 -11.86 -4.81
CA HIS A 147 20.44 -12.13 -4.30
C HIS A 147 20.59 -11.80 -2.81
N TYR A 148 19.62 -11.13 -2.18
CA TYR A 148 19.78 -10.58 -0.84
C TYR A 148 18.54 -10.82 0.02
N TRP A 149 18.72 -10.95 1.33
CA TRP A 149 17.68 -10.94 2.35
C TRP A 149 17.82 -9.69 3.25
N PRO A 150 16.71 -9.04 3.58
CA PRO A 150 15.42 -9.12 2.91
C PRO A 150 15.44 -8.39 1.56
N THR A 151 14.57 -8.79 0.64
CA THR A 151 14.23 -7.98 -0.55
C THR A 151 12.72 -7.96 -0.69
N LEU A 152 12.16 -6.77 -0.88
CA LEU A 152 10.74 -6.55 -1.04
C LEU A 152 10.44 -6.13 -2.49
N TYR A 153 9.51 -6.84 -3.11
CA TYR A 153 8.95 -6.52 -4.43
C TYR A 153 7.52 -6.09 -4.27
N LEU A 154 7.21 -4.83 -4.64
CA LEU A 154 5.86 -4.31 -4.62
C LEU A 154 5.27 -4.40 -6.03
N ILE A 155 4.14 -5.09 -6.15
CA ILE A 155 3.49 -5.48 -7.40
C ILE A 155 2.12 -4.82 -7.46
N ASP A 156 1.79 -4.22 -8.59
CA ASP A 156 0.52 -3.55 -8.80
C ASP A 156 -0.64 -4.51 -9.10
N LYS A 157 -1.84 -3.94 -9.25
CA LYS A 157 -3.07 -4.68 -9.54
C LYS A 157 -3.07 -5.39 -10.89
N GLN A 158 -2.16 -5.00 -11.80
CA GLN A 158 -1.96 -5.65 -13.11
C GLN A 158 -0.89 -6.74 -13.04
N GLY A 159 -0.18 -6.87 -11.92
CA GLY A 159 0.87 -7.87 -11.70
C GLY A 159 2.23 -7.45 -12.21
N HIS A 160 2.48 -6.15 -12.31
CA HIS A 160 3.78 -5.61 -12.65
C HIS A 160 4.53 -5.15 -11.40
N ILE A 161 5.83 -5.39 -11.37
CA ILE A 161 6.70 -4.87 -10.31
C ILE A 161 6.82 -3.37 -10.50
N ARG A 162 6.52 -2.60 -9.43
CA ARG A 162 6.56 -1.14 -9.47
C ARG A 162 7.63 -0.54 -8.52
N TYR A 163 8.05 -1.34 -7.54
CA TYR A 163 9.08 -0.92 -6.59
C TYR A 163 9.83 -2.13 -6.07
N VAL A 164 11.14 -1.98 -5.86
CA VAL A 164 11.99 -3.00 -5.25
C VAL A 164 12.83 -2.33 -4.16
N HIS A 165 12.82 -2.90 -2.98
CA HIS A 165 13.68 -2.48 -1.87
C HIS A 165 14.54 -3.63 -1.38
N ILE A 166 15.86 -3.42 -1.32
CA ILE A 166 16.83 -4.39 -0.82
C ILE A 166 17.31 -3.93 0.56
N GLY A 167 17.27 -4.84 1.51
CA GLY A 167 17.69 -4.60 2.89
C GLY A 167 16.57 -4.04 3.77
N GLU A 168 16.94 -3.59 4.97
CA GLU A 168 16.03 -2.94 5.91
C GLU A 168 15.94 -1.42 5.68
N GLY A 169 14.94 -0.76 6.30
CA GLY A 169 14.72 0.68 6.21
C GLY A 169 13.73 1.09 5.11
N ARG A 170 13.73 2.40 4.77
CA ARG A 170 12.79 3.02 3.83
C ARG A 170 11.31 2.68 4.09
N TYR A 171 10.94 2.47 5.34
CA TYR A 171 9.58 2.02 5.69
C TYR A 171 8.51 3.03 5.25
N GLN A 172 8.74 4.33 5.47
CA GLN A 172 7.82 5.37 5.05
C GLN A 172 7.67 5.41 3.53
N GLU A 173 8.78 5.38 2.77
CA GLU A 173 8.75 5.35 1.29
C GLU A 173 8.00 4.13 0.76
N THR A 174 8.23 2.97 1.39
CA THR A 174 7.52 1.73 1.01
C THR A 174 6.03 1.84 1.27
N GLU A 175 5.63 2.39 2.42
CA GLU A 175 4.23 2.59 2.77
C GLU A 175 3.55 3.59 1.82
N GLU A 176 4.19 4.71 1.50
CA GLU A 176 3.71 5.68 0.51
C GLU A 176 3.48 5.02 -0.86
N ASN A 177 4.37 4.11 -1.28
CA ASN A 177 4.24 3.36 -2.52
C ASN A 177 3.09 2.33 -2.47
N ILE A 178 2.85 1.70 -1.31
CA ILE A 178 1.68 0.82 -1.10
C ILE A 178 0.38 1.63 -1.26
N GLU A 179 0.27 2.76 -0.58
CA GLU A 179 -0.90 3.64 -0.66
C GLU A 179 -1.14 4.13 -2.09
N ALA A 180 -0.06 4.47 -2.80
CA ALA A 180 -0.09 4.86 -4.20
C ALA A 180 -0.74 3.81 -5.07
N LEU A 181 -0.25 2.57 -5.01
CA LEU A 181 -0.75 1.48 -5.84
C LEU A 181 -2.17 1.05 -5.43
N LEU A 182 -2.52 1.13 -4.15
CA LEU A 182 -3.89 0.88 -3.69
C LEU A 182 -4.89 1.90 -4.26
N ALA A 183 -4.47 3.16 -4.40
CA ALA A 183 -5.28 4.24 -4.96
C ALA A 183 -5.38 4.22 -6.49
N GLU A 184 -4.47 3.51 -7.21
CA GLU A 184 -4.52 3.41 -8.67
C GLU A 184 -5.83 2.77 -9.14
N VAL A 185 -6.49 3.42 -10.09
CA VAL A 185 -7.67 2.89 -10.78
C VAL A 185 -7.22 2.39 -12.15
N TYR A 186 -7.51 1.14 -12.44
CA TYR A 186 -7.27 0.54 -13.74
C TYR A 186 -8.61 0.42 -14.47
N GLU A 187 -8.66 0.97 -15.68
CA GLU A 187 -9.79 0.84 -16.60
C GLU A 187 -9.81 -0.52 -17.30
#